data_5206112945c55d2ea3635a9cb29e1cf1
#
_entry.id   5206112945c55d2ea3635a9cb29e1cf1
#
_cell.length_a   1.000
_cell.length_b   1.000
_cell.length_c   1.000
_cell.angle_alpha   90.00
_cell.angle_beta   90.00
_cell.angle_gamma   90.00
#
_symmetry.space_group_name_H-M   'P 1'
#
loop_
_entity.id
_entity.type
_entity.pdbx_description
1 polymer ?
#
loop_
_entity_poly.entity_id
_entity_poly.type
_entity_poly.pdbx_seq_one_letter_code
_entity_poly.pdbx_strand_id
1 'polypeptide(L)'
;MCKTRLGLLLVLLLGMTVTSNVPVHAQNFGGAFQRKKVVLVRKLPPTGHIDGSSISVNVTGAGPDVTTNLKTAIENLLISNDSRLRTVMDKETPDALITCRITTYSQPPPQRVTEANLALGKKGGPLQNEAMNEVTGQLTTTFQAQDLHGRKSIAADTVTSKFDREYAIPVAPTAKPTMGSILGSHIPKIPMTGAVPGAPGDDKQPTPEELRDRLIHDSAFQIASRLVNTSESVDVFLATGGGLDDADKLMDQKLWTRALEQLETMTPLPQPEQDAYRLYNLGVVNEALGYQSEDVTKARKYLQEASIDYGKAIDAKPTEKNFLQPQTRIDTALAHYKTLGDQMAASAQHAAVASAPAADALTNADVISMVAAKLDEANIIDTIQHSTAKFDLSAKGQIDLAKGNVNGRIIAAMKTKARAQ
;
A
#
# COMPACT_ATOMS: atom_id res chain seq x y z
N MET A 1 46.77 60.73 45.87
CA MET A 1 46.02 61.98 45.90
C MET A 1 45.32 62.13 44.53
N CYS A 2 44.10 61.94 44.38
CA CYS A 2 43.06 62.81 43.81
C CYS A 2 41.74 62.02 43.67
N LYS A 3 40.78 62.51 44.39
CA LYS A 3 39.40 62.04 44.37
C LYS A 3 38.69 62.62 43.16
N THR A 4 37.90 61.84 42.43
CA THR A 4 36.81 62.43 41.63
C THR A 4 35.62 61.52 41.62
N ARG A 5 34.49 62.17 41.81
CA ARG A 5 33.18 61.76 42.22
C ARG A 5 32.40 61.02 41.17
N LEU A 6 31.67 60.05 41.67
CA LEU A 6 30.58 59.29 41.13
C LEU A 6 29.37 60.20 40.79
N GLY A 7 28.91 60.19 39.56
CA GLY A 7 27.66 60.78 39.11
C GLY A 7 26.70 59.67 38.76
N LEU A 8 25.71 59.44 39.64
CA LEU A 8 24.62 58.50 39.47
C LEU A 8 23.52 59.16 38.60
N LEU A 9 23.34 58.69 37.37
CA LEU A 9 22.24 59.08 36.52
C LEU A 9 21.22 57.99 36.51
N LEU A 10 20.15 58.12 37.30
CA LEU A 10 19.01 57.24 37.38
C LEU A 10 18.06 57.60 36.24
N VAL A 11 18.04 56.81 35.14
CA VAL A 11 17.04 56.95 34.10
C VAL A 11 15.90 55.95 34.41
N LEU A 12 14.80 56.47 34.86
CA LEU A 12 13.55 55.77 35.07
C LEU A 12 12.89 55.53 33.68
N LEU A 13 13.07 54.32 33.12
CA LEU A 13 12.31 53.87 31.96
C LEU A 13 11.01 53.25 32.47
N LEU A 14 9.93 54.07 32.42
CA LEU A 14 8.57 53.54 32.54
C LEU A 14 8.27 52.67 31.32
N GLY A 15 8.49 51.34 31.47
CA GLY A 15 8.02 50.38 30.51
C GLY A 15 6.49 50.24 30.62
N MET A 16 5.73 50.87 29.73
CA MET A 16 4.34 50.48 29.50
C MET A 16 4.27 49.11 28.90
N THR A 17 4.05 48.08 29.71
CA THR A 17 3.62 46.77 29.24
C THR A 17 2.18 46.89 28.75
N VAL A 18 2.00 47.10 27.44
CA VAL A 18 0.71 46.90 26.80
C VAL A 18 0.45 45.42 26.80
N THR A 19 -0.21 44.91 27.83
CA THR A 19 -0.83 43.59 27.81
C THR A 19 -2.02 43.68 26.85
N SER A 20 -1.78 43.36 25.59
CA SER A 20 -2.85 43.07 24.65
C SER A 20 -3.57 41.80 25.13
N ASN A 21 -4.61 41.97 25.91
CA ASN A 21 -5.62 40.96 26.17
C ASN A 21 -6.32 40.67 24.83
N VAL A 22 -5.72 39.83 24.01
CA VAL A 22 -6.45 39.17 22.93
C VAL A 22 -7.45 38.25 23.63
N PRO A 23 -8.76 38.44 23.45
CA PRO A 23 -9.72 37.53 24.03
C PRO A 23 -9.45 36.14 23.45
N VAL A 24 -8.98 35.22 24.28
CA VAL A 24 -8.92 33.82 23.96
C VAL A 24 -10.36 33.38 23.79
N HIS A 25 -10.86 33.46 22.55
CA HIS A 25 -12.13 32.82 22.22
C HIS A 25 -11.94 31.35 22.53
N ALA A 26 -12.71 30.83 23.47
CA ALA A 26 -12.78 29.40 23.74
C ALA A 26 -13.14 28.70 22.43
N GLN A 27 -12.12 28.12 21.79
CA GLN A 27 -12.27 27.45 20.50
C GLN A 27 -13.08 26.19 20.75
N ASN A 28 -14.28 26.17 20.19
CA ASN A 28 -15.22 25.08 20.39
C ASN A 28 -14.91 23.96 19.40
N PHE A 29 -14.18 22.93 19.85
CA PHE A 29 -13.95 21.68 19.10
C PHE A 29 -15.11 20.69 19.22
N GLY A 30 -16.25 21.12 19.73
CA GLY A 30 -17.45 20.28 19.82
C GLY A 30 -17.85 19.77 18.44
N GLY A 31 -17.61 18.49 18.19
CA GLY A 31 -17.90 17.87 16.91
C GLY A 31 -16.80 17.98 15.85
N ALA A 32 -15.53 18.09 16.26
CA ALA A 32 -14.37 18.27 15.39
C ALA A 32 -14.28 17.30 14.18
N PHE A 33 -14.84 16.10 14.26
CA PHE A 33 -14.85 15.11 13.16
C PHE A 33 -16.22 14.99 12.46
N GLN A 34 -17.17 15.85 12.72
CA GLN A 34 -18.55 15.56 12.36
C GLN A 34 -18.90 15.70 10.86
N ARG A 35 -18.10 16.33 10.00
CA ARG A 35 -18.58 16.66 8.65
C ARG A 35 -17.56 16.71 7.51
N LYS A 36 -16.28 16.67 7.75
CA LYS A 36 -15.31 16.82 6.67
C LYS A 36 -14.42 15.61 6.57
N LYS A 37 -14.43 14.96 5.39
CA LYS A 37 -13.56 13.84 5.09
C LYS A 37 -12.83 14.09 3.79
N VAL A 38 -11.62 13.57 3.69
CA VAL A 38 -10.83 13.52 2.47
C VAL A 38 -10.58 12.08 2.09
N VAL A 39 -10.46 11.83 0.79
CA VAL A 39 -10.09 10.53 0.26
C VAL A 39 -8.60 10.54 -0.02
N LEU A 40 -7.86 9.71 0.70
CA LEU A 40 -6.47 9.41 0.42
C LEU A 40 -6.39 8.19 -0.50
N VAL A 41 -5.47 8.21 -1.45
CA VAL A 41 -5.21 7.06 -2.33
C VAL A 41 -3.83 6.55 -2.03
N ARG A 42 -3.75 5.35 -1.45
CA ARG A 42 -2.47 4.69 -1.18
C ARG A 42 -2.15 3.68 -2.27
N LYS A 43 -0.88 3.66 -2.66
CA LYS A 43 -0.34 2.62 -3.54
C LYS A 43 0.03 1.42 -2.68
N LEU A 44 -0.42 0.24 -3.08
CA LEU A 44 -0.08 -1.03 -2.45
C LEU A 44 0.94 -1.73 -3.36
N PRO A 45 2.19 -1.85 -2.90
CA PRO A 45 3.20 -2.58 -3.67
C PRO A 45 2.88 -4.08 -3.68
N PRO A 46 3.19 -4.79 -4.77
CA PRO A 46 3.01 -6.22 -4.85
C PRO A 46 4.02 -6.95 -3.96
N THR A 47 3.66 -8.14 -3.49
CA THR A 47 4.60 -9.04 -2.81
C THR A 47 5.45 -9.86 -3.78
N GLY A 48 4.95 -10.06 -5.01
CA GLY A 48 5.65 -10.65 -6.14
C GLY A 48 5.64 -9.69 -7.33
N HIS A 49 6.54 -9.85 -8.28
CA HIS A 49 6.61 -9.00 -9.48
C HIS A 49 6.61 -9.87 -10.73
N ILE A 50 5.78 -9.48 -11.71
CA ILE A 50 5.75 -10.10 -13.04
C ILE A 50 6.77 -9.37 -13.91
N ASP A 51 7.88 -10.06 -14.25
CA ASP A 51 8.97 -9.47 -15.05
C ASP A 51 8.63 -9.42 -16.55
N GLY A 52 7.68 -10.26 -17.01
CA GLY A 52 7.25 -10.31 -18.41
C GLY A 52 6.17 -9.31 -18.78
N SER A 53 5.70 -9.42 -20.02
CA SER A 53 4.64 -8.59 -20.57
C SER A 53 3.35 -9.37 -20.90
N SER A 54 3.40 -10.69 -20.89
CA SER A 54 2.27 -11.54 -21.24
C SER A 54 1.87 -12.47 -20.09
N ILE A 55 0.57 -12.54 -19.84
CA ILE A 55 -0.01 -13.32 -18.75
C ILE A 55 -1.08 -14.28 -19.25
N SER A 56 -1.23 -15.39 -18.55
CA SER A 56 -2.37 -16.28 -18.66
C SER A 56 -2.95 -16.56 -17.29
N VAL A 57 -4.27 -16.48 -17.16
CA VAL A 57 -4.99 -16.77 -15.92
C VAL A 57 -5.86 -17.99 -16.12
N ASN A 58 -5.69 -18.98 -15.25
CA ASN A 58 -6.52 -20.19 -15.22
C ASN A 58 -7.25 -20.30 -13.89
N VAL A 59 -8.57 -20.42 -13.91
CA VAL A 59 -9.40 -20.52 -12.71
C VAL A 59 -10.22 -21.80 -12.74
N THR A 60 -10.24 -22.53 -11.63
CA THR A 60 -10.95 -23.80 -11.47
C THR A 60 -11.65 -23.87 -10.12
N GLY A 61 -12.54 -24.85 -9.93
CA GLY A 61 -13.07 -25.24 -8.59
C GLY A 61 -14.46 -24.71 -8.24
N ALA A 62 -15.14 -23.98 -9.15
CA ALA A 62 -16.54 -23.55 -8.96
C ALA A 62 -17.31 -23.66 -10.28
N GLY A 63 -18.59 -23.27 -10.28
CA GLY A 63 -19.39 -23.21 -11.51
C GLY A 63 -18.80 -22.27 -12.57
N PRO A 64 -19.15 -22.49 -13.87
CA PRO A 64 -18.58 -21.72 -14.99
C PRO A 64 -18.67 -20.22 -14.82
N ASP A 65 -19.80 -19.72 -14.33
CA ASP A 65 -20.04 -18.29 -14.14
C ASP A 65 -19.06 -17.66 -13.16
N VAL A 66 -18.81 -18.32 -12.01
CA VAL A 66 -17.89 -17.80 -11.00
C VAL A 66 -16.43 -17.87 -11.48
N THR A 67 -16.06 -18.99 -12.14
CA THR A 67 -14.69 -19.15 -12.65
C THR A 67 -14.37 -18.19 -13.78
N THR A 68 -15.29 -17.99 -14.73
CA THR A 68 -15.09 -17.07 -15.84
C THR A 68 -15.04 -15.62 -15.36
N ASN A 69 -15.96 -15.22 -14.47
CA ASN A 69 -15.99 -13.86 -13.95
C ASN A 69 -14.75 -13.55 -13.09
N LEU A 70 -14.28 -14.50 -12.25
CA LEU A 70 -13.06 -14.32 -11.46
C LEU A 70 -11.83 -14.22 -12.37
N LYS A 71 -11.71 -15.07 -13.40
CA LYS A 71 -10.65 -14.98 -14.40
C LYS A 71 -10.61 -13.59 -15.03
N THR A 72 -11.74 -13.16 -15.60
CA THR A 72 -11.87 -11.86 -16.27
C THR A 72 -11.57 -10.69 -15.33
N ALA A 73 -12.01 -10.76 -14.07
CA ALA A 73 -11.75 -9.73 -13.07
C ALA A 73 -10.25 -9.64 -12.75
N ILE A 74 -9.56 -10.77 -12.58
CA ILE A 74 -8.10 -10.80 -12.35
C ILE A 74 -7.36 -10.21 -13.55
N GLU A 75 -7.66 -10.67 -14.77
CA GLU A 75 -7.02 -10.19 -16.01
C GLU A 75 -7.19 -8.66 -16.16
N ASN A 76 -8.41 -8.16 -15.99
CA ASN A 76 -8.69 -6.73 -16.08
C ASN A 76 -7.93 -5.91 -15.03
N LEU A 77 -7.87 -6.38 -13.77
CA LEU A 77 -7.15 -5.69 -12.71
C LEU A 77 -5.63 -5.68 -12.94
N LEU A 78 -5.06 -6.77 -13.43
CA LEU A 78 -3.63 -6.84 -13.76
C LEU A 78 -3.27 -5.86 -14.88
N ILE A 79 -4.02 -5.88 -15.98
CA ILE A 79 -3.77 -5.02 -17.14
C ILE A 79 -4.03 -3.54 -16.83
N SER A 80 -5.08 -3.22 -16.06
CA SER A 80 -5.40 -1.84 -15.71
C SER A 80 -4.39 -1.21 -14.75
N ASN A 81 -3.75 -2.02 -13.92
CA ASN A 81 -2.73 -1.55 -12.96
C ASN A 81 -1.29 -1.62 -13.50
N ASP A 82 -1.04 -2.44 -14.52
CA ASP A 82 0.24 -2.49 -15.25
C ASP A 82 0.01 -2.59 -16.75
N SER A 83 0.10 -1.46 -17.43
CA SER A 83 -0.14 -1.34 -18.88
C SER A 83 0.87 -2.10 -19.76
N ARG A 84 1.95 -2.64 -19.18
CA ARG A 84 2.89 -3.52 -19.89
C ARG A 84 2.29 -4.91 -20.10
N LEU A 85 1.35 -5.32 -19.24
CA LEU A 85 0.77 -6.64 -19.26
C LEU A 85 -0.32 -6.76 -20.32
N ARG A 86 -0.37 -7.92 -20.99
CA ARG A 86 -1.43 -8.32 -21.90
C ARG A 86 -1.77 -9.80 -21.69
N THR A 87 -2.99 -10.17 -21.97
CA THR A 87 -3.35 -11.60 -22.03
C THR A 87 -2.82 -12.25 -23.29
N VAL A 88 -2.36 -13.48 -23.19
CA VAL A 88 -1.95 -14.27 -24.38
C VAL A 88 -3.16 -14.73 -25.18
N MET A 89 -2.96 -14.81 -26.50
CA MET A 89 -3.90 -15.49 -27.40
C MET A 89 -3.59 -17.00 -27.46
N ASP A 90 -4.56 -17.78 -27.92
CA ASP A 90 -4.41 -19.24 -28.11
C ASP A 90 -3.12 -19.56 -28.88
N LYS A 91 -2.30 -20.46 -28.30
CA LYS A 91 -1.00 -20.95 -28.81
C LYS A 91 0.23 -20.11 -28.45
N GLU A 92 0.10 -18.96 -27.82
CA GLU A 92 1.23 -18.19 -27.31
C GLU A 92 1.61 -18.70 -25.91
N THR A 93 2.92 -18.90 -25.65
CA THR A 93 3.39 -19.20 -24.29
C THR A 93 3.45 -17.91 -23.49
N PRO A 94 2.73 -17.79 -22.36
CA PRO A 94 2.80 -16.60 -21.53
C PRO A 94 4.14 -16.51 -20.79
N ASP A 95 4.54 -15.28 -20.47
CA ASP A 95 5.68 -15.04 -19.58
C ASP A 95 5.34 -15.49 -18.15
N ALA A 96 4.12 -15.18 -17.70
CA ALA A 96 3.63 -15.60 -16.39
C ALA A 96 2.29 -16.35 -16.47
N LEU A 97 2.22 -17.47 -15.72
CA LEU A 97 1.00 -18.26 -15.55
C LEU A 97 0.47 -18.09 -14.13
N ILE A 98 -0.79 -17.64 -14.02
CA ILE A 98 -1.50 -17.51 -12.76
C ILE A 98 -2.57 -18.60 -12.71
N THR A 99 -2.39 -19.54 -11.81
CA THR A 99 -3.35 -20.64 -11.58
C THR A 99 -4.11 -20.38 -10.29
N CYS A 100 -5.43 -20.30 -10.38
CA CYS A 100 -6.32 -20.08 -9.26
C CYS A 100 -7.24 -21.30 -9.08
N ARG A 101 -7.40 -21.72 -7.82
CA ARG A 101 -8.35 -22.76 -7.45
C ARG A 101 -9.31 -22.22 -6.39
N ILE A 102 -10.58 -22.14 -6.72
CA ILE A 102 -11.64 -21.81 -5.77
C ILE A 102 -11.84 -23.04 -4.87
N THR A 103 -11.58 -22.88 -3.58
CA THR A 103 -11.71 -23.95 -2.57
C THR A 103 -13.04 -23.85 -1.83
N THR A 104 -13.59 -22.64 -1.71
CA THR A 104 -14.90 -22.42 -1.10
C THR A 104 -15.65 -21.33 -1.85
N TYR A 105 -16.86 -21.60 -2.24
CA TYR A 105 -17.83 -20.59 -2.66
C TYR A 105 -19.15 -20.87 -1.96
N SER A 106 -19.62 -19.93 -1.16
CA SER A 106 -20.86 -20.05 -0.40
C SER A 106 -21.61 -18.73 -0.45
N GLN A 107 -22.87 -18.80 -0.80
CA GLN A 107 -23.80 -17.68 -0.85
C GLN A 107 -25.18 -18.20 -0.41
N PRO A 108 -25.37 -18.41 0.90
CA PRO A 108 -26.66 -18.87 1.42
C PRO A 108 -27.74 -17.80 1.19
N PRO A 109 -29.00 -18.19 1.11
CA PRO A 109 -30.10 -17.25 1.10
C PRO A 109 -30.10 -16.41 2.39
N PRO A 110 -30.55 -15.14 2.34
CA PRO A 110 -30.63 -14.30 3.52
C PRO A 110 -31.38 -14.98 4.68
N GLN A 111 -30.82 -14.89 5.87
CA GLN A 111 -31.41 -15.46 7.08
C GLN A 111 -32.07 -14.35 7.89
N ARG A 112 -33.26 -14.63 8.41
CA ARG A 112 -33.96 -13.70 9.30
C ARG A 112 -33.41 -13.84 10.69
N VAL A 113 -32.82 -12.76 11.22
CA VAL A 113 -32.32 -12.67 12.59
C VAL A 113 -33.15 -11.66 13.38
N THR A 114 -33.28 -11.86 14.66
CA THR A 114 -33.98 -10.94 15.56
C THR A 114 -32.96 -10.39 16.54
N GLU A 115 -32.56 -9.15 16.37
CA GLU A 115 -31.74 -8.47 17.36
C GLU A 115 -32.62 -7.94 18.49
N ALA A 116 -32.23 -8.25 19.75
CA ALA A 116 -32.75 -7.55 20.92
C ALA A 116 -32.03 -6.17 20.97
N ASN A 117 -32.63 -5.16 20.38
CA ASN A 117 -32.11 -3.80 20.47
C ASN A 117 -32.19 -3.31 21.92
N LEU A 118 -31.05 -3.37 22.60
CA LEU A 118 -30.79 -2.68 23.88
C LEU A 118 -30.58 -1.17 23.64
N ALA A 119 -31.31 -0.58 22.70
CA ALA A 119 -31.36 0.86 22.58
C ALA A 119 -32.06 1.37 23.85
N LEU A 120 -31.25 1.84 24.80
CA LEU A 120 -31.67 2.71 25.90
C LEU A 120 -32.29 3.97 25.27
N GLY A 121 -33.55 3.83 24.81
CA GLY A 121 -34.35 4.94 24.34
C GLY A 121 -34.48 5.96 25.46
N LYS A 122 -34.16 7.19 25.19
CA LYS A 122 -34.55 8.34 26.00
C LYS A 122 -36.05 8.24 26.25
N LYS A 123 -36.46 7.80 27.46
CA LYS A 123 -37.82 7.52 27.92
C LYS A 123 -38.34 6.11 27.64
N GLY A 124 -37.97 5.12 28.45
CA GLY A 124 -38.77 3.99 28.91
C GLY A 124 -39.79 3.33 27.96
N GLY A 125 -39.52 3.31 26.66
CA GLY A 125 -40.36 2.58 25.70
C GLY A 125 -40.05 1.09 25.71
N PRO A 126 -41.02 0.21 25.35
CA PRO A 126 -40.79 -1.21 25.28
C PRO A 126 -39.69 -1.52 24.26
N LEU A 127 -38.81 -2.50 24.59
CA LEU A 127 -37.83 -3.07 23.70
C LEU A 127 -38.50 -3.51 22.41
N GLN A 128 -38.25 -2.85 21.28
CA GLN A 128 -38.72 -3.30 20.00
C GLN A 128 -37.66 -4.25 19.41
N ASN A 129 -38.00 -5.50 19.26
CA ASN A 129 -37.21 -6.47 18.51
C ASN A 129 -37.38 -6.13 17.03
N GLU A 130 -36.35 -5.57 16.41
CA GLU A 130 -36.36 -5.37 14.97
C GLU A 130 -35.90 -6.65 14.27
N ALA A 131 -36.71 -7.12 13.32
CA ALA A 131 -36.30 -8.24 12.48
C ALA A 131 -35.40 -7.73 11.37
N MET A 132 -34.23 -8.34 11.24
CA MET A 132 -33.20 -8.02 10.25
C MET A 132 -33.01 -9.21 9.32
N ASN A 133 -32.54 -8.97 8.10
CA ASN A 133 -32.04 -9.99 7.20
C ASN A 133 -30.52 -10.00 7.28
N GLU A 134 -29.95 -11.07 7.78
CA GLU A 134 -28.51 -11.33 7.71
C GLU A 134 -28.17 -11.88 6.33
N VAL A 135 -27.26 -11.22 5.64
CA VAL A 135 -26.75 -11.62 4.32
C VAL A 135 -25.28 -11.97 4.46
N THR A 136 -24.95 -13.21 4.19
CA THR A 136 -23.58 -13.71 4.26
C THR A 136 -23.11 -14.26 2.93
N GLY A 137 -21.82 -14.22 2.71
CA GLY A 137 -21.16 -14.81 1.53
C GLY A 137 -19.68 -15.00 1.75
N GLN A 138 -19.13 -16.01 1.10
CA GLN A 138 -17.69 -16.30 1.18
C GLN A 138 -17.18 -16.86 -0.15
N LEU A 139 -16.03 -16.35 -0.57
CA LEU A 139 -15.23 -16.89 -1.67
C LEU A 139 -13.79 -17.05 -1.20
N THR A 140 -13.28 -18.29 -1.18
CA THR A 140 -11.88 -18.58 -0.86
C THR A 140 -11.19 -19.15 -2.10
N THR A 141 -10.07 -18.54 -2.47
CA THR A 141 -9.30 -18.90 -3.66
C THR A 141 -7.83 -19.07 -3.29
N THR A 142 -7.26 -20.21 -3.56
CA THR A 142 -5.81 -20.43 -3.54
C THR A 142 -5.25 -20.11 -4.91
N PHE A 143 -4.19 -19.32 -4.98
CA PHE A 143 -3.54 -19.00 -6.25
C PHE A 143 -2.03 -19.24 -6.20
N GLN A 144 -1.46 -19.47 -7.38
CA GLN A 144 -0.03 -19.53 -7.62
C GLN A 144 0.28 -18.81 -8.92
N ALA A 145 1.24 -17.90 -8.88
CA ALA A 145 1.80 -17.24 -10.06
C ALA A 145 3.22 -17.72 -10.29
N GLN A 146 3.54 -18.09 -11.53
CA GLN A 146 4.83 -18.60 -11.94
C GLN A 146 5.37 -17.85 -13.15
N ASP A 147 6.64 -17.50 -13.12
CA ASP A 147 7.40 -17.10 -14.30
C ASP A 147 7.79 -18.37 -15.06
N LEU A 148 7.32 -18.48 -16.31
CA LEU A 148 7.55 -19.65 -17.13
C LEU A 148 8.94 -19.64 -17.80
N HIS A 149 9.56 -18.48 -17.99
CA HIS A 149 10.91 -18.36 -18.53
C HIS A 149 11.97 -18.73 -17.48
N GLY A 150 11.89 -18.12 -16.30
CA GLY A 150 12.78 -18.38 -15.18
C GLY A 150 12.42 -19.64 -14.37
N ARG A 151 11.27 -20.26 -14.62
CA ARG A 151 10.70 -21.38 -13.84
C ARG A 151 10.64 -21.09 -12.36
N LYS A 152 10.36 -19.83 -12.01
CA LYS A 152 10.37 -19.32 -10.64
C LYS A 152 8.94 -19.04 -10.17
N SER A 153 8.66 -19.39 -8.92
CA SER A 153 7.42 -18.92 -8.27
C SER A 153 7.51 -17.43 -8.02
N ILE A 154 6.53 -16.67 -8.51
CA ILE A 154 6.39 -15.23 -8.28
C ILE A 154 5.67 -14.98 -6.95
N ALA A 155 4.52 -15.63 -6.77
CA ALA A 155 3.70 -15.53 -5.56
C ALA A 155 2.81 -16.76 -5.44
N ALA A 156 2.48 -17.14 -4.20
CA ALA A 156 1.46 -18.12 -3.90
C ALA A 156 0.81 -17.79 -2.57
N ASP A 157 -0.53 -17.77 -2.53
CA ASP A 157 -1.28 -17.42 -1.31
C ASP A 157 -2.71 -17.96 -1.39
N THR A 158 -3.43 -17.87 -0.28
CA THR A 158 -4.86 -18.13 -0.19
C THR A 158 -5.58 -16.85 0.21
N VAL A 159 -6.44 -16.35 -0.64
CA VAL A 159 -7.25 -15.16 -0.38
C VAL A 159 -8.68 -15.56 -0.03
N THR A 160 -9.30 -14.81 0.89
CA THR A 160 -10.67 -15.03 1.30
C THR A 160 -11.44 -13.73 1.32
N SER A 161 -12.46 -13.64 0.48
CA SER A 161 -13.45 -12.56 0.49
C SER A 161 -14.64 -13.02 1.31
N LYS A 162 -15.07 -12.17 2.25
CA LYS A 162 -16.24 -12.42 3.10
C LYS A 162 -17.16 -11.23 3.06
N PHE A 163 -18.44 -11.53 3.04
CA PHE A 163 -19.51 -10.56 3.22
C PHE A 163 -20.39 -11.02 4.36
N ASP A 164 -20.68 -10.12 5.29
CA ASP A 164 -21.51 -10.39 6.46
C ASP A 164 -22.14 -9.06 6.90
N ARG A 165 -23.43 -8.89 6.63
CA ARG A 165 -24.17 -7.67 6.98
C ARG A 165 -25.63 -7.96 7.26
N GLU A 166 -26.18 -7.19 8.17
CA GLU A 166 -27.60 -7.18 8.51
C GLU A 166 -28.30 -6.00 7.82
N TYR A 167 -29.48 -6.26 7.33
CA TYR A 167 -30.34 -5.29 6.63
C TYR A 167 -31.72 -5.25 7.27
N ALA A 168 -32.21 -4.04 7.54
CA ALA A 168 -33.56 -3.86 8.04
C ALA A 168 -34.60 -4.44 7.06
N ILE A 169 -35.52 -5.21 7.54
CA ILE A 169 -36.63 -5.71 6.71
C ILE A 169 -37.56 -4.53 6.47
N PRO A 170 -37.84 -4.15 5.22
CA PRO A 170 -38.77 -3.10 4.92
C PRO A 170 -40.16 -3.46 5.51
N VAL A 171 -40.58 -2.71 6.51
CA VAL A 171 -41.96 -2.86 7.04
C VAL A 171 -42.88 -2.32 5.98
N ALA A 172 -43.73 -3.18 5.43
CA ALA A 172 -44.77 -2.72 4.50
C ALA A 172 -45.57 -1.61 5.18
N PRO A 173 -45.80 -0.46 4.50
CA PRO A 173 -46.51 0.65 5.09
C PRO A 173 -47.94 0.20 5.43
N THR A 174 -48.19 -0.03 6.71
CA THR A 174 -49.54 -0.37 7.24
C THR A 174 -50.41 0.86 7.42
N ALA A 175 -50.04 2.00 6.86
CA ALA A 175 -50.82 3.22 6.96
C ALA A 175 -51.63 3.49 5.70
N LYS A 176 -52.95 3.57 5.87
CA LYS A 176 -53.84 4.25 4.92
C LYS A 176 -53.26 5.64 4.64
N PRO A 177 -53.12 6.09 3.38
CA PRO A 177 -52.59 7.41 3.08
C PRO A 177 -53.52 8.46 3.69
N THR A 178 -53.09 9.12 4.72
CA THR A 178 -53.70 10.36 5.17
C THR A 178 -53.42 11.41 4.09
N MET A 179 -54.46 11.99 3.56
CA MET A 179 -54.51 12.95 2.46
C MET A 179 -53.83 14.28 2.83
N GLY A 180 -52.53 14.27 3.02
CA GLY A 180 -51.78 15.44 3.50
C GLY A 180 -50.28 15.45 3.14
N SER A 181 -49.74 14.38 2.55
CA SER A 181 -48.30 14.26 2.32
C SER A 181 -47.89 14.20 0.84
N ILE A 182 -48.62 14.85 -0.07
CA ILE A 182 -48.31 14.81 -1.52
C ILE A 182 -47.46 16.02 -1.99
N LEU A 183 -46.92 16.85 -1.09
CA LEU A 183 -46.02 17.92 -1.50
C LEU A 183 -44.66 17.78 -0.80
N GLY A 184 -43.73 17.10 -1.43
CA GLY A 184 -42.36 17.14 -0.98
C GLY A 184 -41.45 16.08 -1.60
N SER A 185 -40.69 16.50 -2.57
CA SER A 185 -39.39 15.89 -3.03
C SER A 185 -39.43 14.73 -4.00
N HIS A 186 -39.70 15.03 -5.25
CA HIS A 186 -39.10 14.32 -6.38
C HIS A 186 -37.87 15.15 -6.85
N ILE A 187 -36.73 14.94 -6.24
CA ILE A 187 -35.43 15.29 -6.83
C ILE A 187 -34.81 13.96 -7.25
N PRO A 188 -34.65 13.68 -8.56
CA PRO A 188 -33.93 12.49 -8.98
C PRO A 188 -32.46 12.63 -8.59
N LYS A 189 -32.00 11.79 -7.67
CA LYS A 189 -30.56 11.63 -7.41
C LYS A 189 -29.93 11.04 -8.65
N ILE A 190 -29.18 11.86 -9.38
CA ILE A 190 -28.31 11.40 -10.47
C ILE A 190 -27.27 10.47 -9.84
N PRO A 191 -27.10 9.23 -10.33
CA PRO A 191 -26.02 8.36 -9.85
C PRO A 191 -24.69 8.95 -10.30
N MET A 192 -23.88 9.44 -9.38
CA MET A 192 -22.48 9.72 -9.65
C MET A 192 -21.76 8.40 -9.87
N THR A 193 -21.44 8.12 -11.12
CA THR A 193 -20.54 7.03 -11.54
C THR A 193 -19.18 7.21 -10.88
N GLY A 194 -18.85 6.34 -9.95
CA GLY A 194 -17.57 6.37 -9.23
C GLY A 194 -17.60 5.83 -7.80
N ALA A 195 -18.72 5.30 -7.33
CA ALA A 195 -18.79 4.67 -6.01
C ALA A 195 -18.05 3.32 -6.04
N VAL A 196 -16.95 3.25 -5.29
CA VAL A 196 -16.32 1.97 -4.93
C VAL A 196 -17.39 1.12 -4.22
N PRO A 197 -17.62 -0.13 -4.64
CA PRO A 197 -18.56 -1.01 -3.93
C PRO A 197 -18.08 -1.23 -2.51
N GLY A 198 -18.80 -0.73 -1.51
CA GLY A 198 -18.46 -0.92 -0.10
C GLY A 198 -18.45 0.32 0.77
N ALA A 199 -18.81 1.50 0.22
CA ALA A 199 -18.97 2.71 1.04
C ALA A 199 -20.12 2.53 2.06
N PRO A 200 -19.94 3.00 3.34
CA PRO A 200 -21.02 3.04 4.32
C PRO A 200 -22.14 3.98 3.80
N GLY A 201 -23.28 3.43 3.45
CA GLY A 201 -24.43 4.18 2.92
C GLY A 201 -25.34 3.37 1.98
N ASP A 202 -24.98 2.13 1.68
CA ASP A 202 -25.83 1.21 0.94
C ASP A 202 -26.83 0.53 1.91
N ASP A 203 -27.90 1.24 2.25
CA ASP A 203 -28.98 0.71 3.10
C ASP A 203 -29.81 -0.38 2.40
N LYS A 204 -29.48 -0.69 1.13
CA LYS A 204 -30.20 -1.69 0.34
C LYS A 204 -29.49 -3.04 0.40
N GLN A 205 -30.26 -4.07 0.77
CA GLN A 205 -29.79 -5.45 0.70
C GLN A 205 -29.35 -5.80 -0.73
N PRO A 206 -28.12 -6.33 -0.93
CA PRO A 206 -27.64 -6.71 -2.26
C PRO A 206 -28.43 -7.89 -2.82
N THR A 207 -28.60 -7.92 -4.12
CA THR A 207 -29.10 -9.12 -4.81
C THR A 207 -28.04 -10.23 -4.77
N PRO A 208 -28.43 -11.50 -5.02
CA PRO A 208 -27.47 -12.59 -5.11
C PRO A 208 -26.35 -12.34 -6.13
N GLU A 209 -26.68 -11.74 -7.26
CA GLU A 209 -25.72 -11.39 -8.30
C GLU A 209 -24.75 -10.28 -7.84
N GLU A 210 -25.27 -9.22 -7.23
CA GLU A 210 -24.44 -8.13 -6.67
C GLU A 210 -23.50 -8.64 -5.59
N LEU A 211 -23.95 -9.56 -4.72
CA LEU A 211 -23.12 -10.18 -3.71
C LEU A 211 -22.03 -11.05 -4.32
N ARG A 212 -22.36 -11.88 -5.32
CA ARG A 212 -21.40 -12.68 -6.06
C ARG A 212 -20.33 -11.81 -6.70
N ASP A 213 -20.74 -10.77 -7.41
CA ASP A 213 -19.81 -9.88 -8.12
C ASP A 213 -18.91 -9.13 -7.16
N ARG A 214 -19.39 -8.74 -5.98
CA ARG A 214 -18.58 -8.17 -4.90
C ARG A 214 -17.52 -9.15 -4.39
N LEU A 215 -17.91 -10.39 -4.08
CA LEU A 215 -16.97 -11.42 -3.62
C LEU A 215 -15.89 -11.73 -4.66
N ILE A 216 -16.27 -11.78 -5.93
CA ILE A 216 -15.36 -11.99 -7.07
C ILE A 216 -14.41 -10.82 -7.19
N HIS A 217 -14.90 -9.58 -7.17
CA HIS A 217 -14.08 -8.38 -7.28
C HIS A 217 -13.06 -8.28 -6.14
N ASP A 218 -13.50 -8.49 -4.89
CA ASP A 218 -12.64 -8.46 -3.72
C ASP A 218 -11.56 -9.55 -3.79
N SER A 219 -11.91 -10.76 -4.22
CA SER A 219 -10.96 -11.86 -4.40
C SER A 219 -9.94 -11.54 -5.50
N ALA A 220 -10.40 -11.05 -6.65
CA ALA A 220 -9.54 -10.63 -7.76
C ALA A 220 -8.60 -9.51 -7.36
N PHE A 221 -9.09 -8.51 -6.60
CA PHE A 221 -8.27 -7.42 -6.10
C PHE A 221 -7.17 -7.92 -5.14
N GLN A 222 -7.51 -8.82 -4.22
CA GLN A 222 -6.53 -9.41 -3.31
C GLN A 222 -5.44 -10.18 -4.08
N ILE A 223 -5.79 -10.93 -5.13
CA ILE A 223 -4.83 -11.64 -5.99
C ILE A 223 -3.97 -10.65 -6.77
N ALA A 224 -4.60 -9.68 -7.45
CA ALA A 224 -3.87 -8.68 -8.25
C ALA A 224 -2.92 -7.85 -7.40
N SER A 225 -3.29 -7.49 -6.18
CA SER A 225 -2.46 -6.74 -5.23
C SER A 225 -1.18 -7.46 -4.81
N ARG A 226 -1.11 -8.78 -4.99
CA ARG A 226 0.12 -9.55 -4.77
C ARG A 226 1.07 -9.52 -5.95
N LEU A 227 0.60 -9.16 -7.14
CA LEU A 227 1.31 -9.33 -8.42
C LEU A 227 1.65 -8.00 -9.11
N VAL A 228 0.83 -6.98 -8.93
CA VAL A 228 1.02 -5.65 -9.52
C VAL A 228 0.74 -4.55 -8.49
N ASN A 229 1.27 -3.36 -8.74
CA ASN A 229 0.92 -2.19 -7.93
C ASN A 229 -0.58 -1.93 -8.03
N THR A 230 -1.25 -1.87 -6.89
CA THR A 230 -2.67 -1.51 -6.82
C THR A 230 -2.85 -0.22 -6.06
N SER A 231 -4.04 0.37 -6.16
CA SER A 231 -4.40 1.56 -5.41
C SER A 231 -5.65 1.30 -4.58
N GLU A 232 -5.62 1.74 -3.33
CA GLU A 232 -6.75 1.68 -2.42
C GLU A 232 -7.14 3.09 -1.99
N SER A 233 -8.43 3.37 -1.99
CA SER A 233 -8.97 4.62 -1.48
C SER A 233 -9.34 4.48 -0.01
N VAL A 234 -8.89 5.41 0.82
CA VAL A 234 -9.14 5.45 2.25
C VAL A 234 -9.81 6.76 2.62
N ASP A 235 -11.01 6.69 3.21
CA ASP A 235 -11.71 7.84 3.78
C ASP A 235 -11.05 8.23 5.11
N VAL A 236 -10.61 9.48 5.21
CA VAL A 236 -10.01 10.04 6.42
C VAL A 236 -10.80 11.26 6.85
N PHE A 237 -11.24 11.28 8.09
CA PHE A 237 -11.89 12.45 8.66
C PHE A 237 -10.85 13.51 9.00
N LEU A 238 -11.22 14.78 8.81
CA LEU A 238 -10.42 15.93 9.24
C LEU A 238 -10.93 16.45 10.57
N ALA A 239 -10.00 16.88 11.40
CA ALA A 239 -10.34 17.65 12.58
C ALA A 239 -10.56 19.10 12.17
N THR A 240 -11.75 19.65 12.45
CA THR A 240 -12.17 20.99 12.01
C THR A 240 -12.37 21.93 13.21
N GLY A 241 -12.34 23.25 12.97
CA GLY A 241 -12.49 24.27 14.00
C GLY A 241 -11.19 24.60 14.73
N GLY A 242 -11.28 25.45 15.74
CA GLY A 242 -10.11 25.79 16.56
C GLY A 242 -8.97 26.52 15.83
N GLY A 243 -9.25 27.17 14.71
CA GLY A 243 -8.24 27.84 13.89
C GLY A 243 -7.64 26.94 12.80
N LEU A 244 -8.14 25.70 12.61
CA LEU A 244 -7.70 24.76 11.59
C LEU A 244 -8.34 25.01 10.21
N ASP A 245 -9.32 25.94 10.10
CA ASP A 245 -10.16 26.11 8.92
C ASP A 245 -9.38 26.37 7.62
N ASP A 246 -8.25 27.09 7.69
CA ASP A 246 -7.46 27.39 6.51
C ASP A 246 -6.63 26.16 6.07
N ALA A 247 -6.06 25.41 7.01
CA ALA A 247 -5.41 24.15 6.71
C ALA A 247 -6.42 23.13 6.15
N ASP A 248 -7.63 23.07 6.72
CA ASP A 248 -8.70 22.20 6.26
C ASP A 248 -9.12 22.47 4.81
N LYS A 249 -9.17 23.73 4.40
CA LYS A 249 -9.44 24.12 3.00
C LYS A 249 -8.36 23.64 2.05
N LEU A 250 -7.08 23.74 2.48
CA LEU A 250 -5.94 23.25 1.70
C LEU A 250 -5.97 21.72 1.55
N MET A 251 -6.28 21.01 2.64
CA MET A 251 -6.41 19.54 2.62
C MET A 251 -7.57 19.08 1.73
N ASP A 252 -8.70 19.77 1.77
CA ASP A 252 -9.86 19.50 0.92
C ASP A 252 -9.53 19.66 -0.58
N GLN A 253 -8.70 20.66 -0.90
CA GLN A 253 -8.17 20.89 -2.25
C GLN A 253 -6.98 19.98 -2.59
N LYS A 254 -6.58 19.05 -1.71
CA LYS A 254 -5.43 18.18 -1.85
C LYS A 254 -4.09 18.92 -2.03
N LEU A 255 -4.01 20.16 -1.54
CA LEU A 255 -2.79 20.98 -1.54
C LEU A 255 -1.91 20.63 -0.32
N TRP A 256 -1.50 19.36 -0.22
CA TRP A 256 -0.90 18.76 0.96
C TRP A 256 0.37 19.47 1.45
N THR A 257 1.28 19.84 0.54
CA THR A 257 2.51 20.55 0.92
C THR A 257 2.23 21.90 1.58
N ARG A 258 1.24 22.64 1.08
CA ARG A 258 0.83 23.91 1.67
C ARG A 258 0.10 23.71 3.00
N ALA A 259 -0.71 22.66 3.09
CA ALA A 259 -1.38 22.29 4.33
C ALA A 259 -0.37 21.93 5.43
N LEU A 260 0.71 21.19 5.06
CA LEU A 260 1.80 20.87 5.97
C LEU A 260 2.46 22.16 6.50
N GLU A 261 2.90 23.02 5.61
CA GLU A 261 3.53 24.30 5.96
C GLU A 261 2.63 25.17 6.87
N GLN A 262 1.34 25.22 6.56
CA GLN A 262 0.36 25.95 7.38
C GLN A 262 0.25 25.37 8.80
N LEU A 263 0.14 24.05 8.94
CA LEU A 263 -0.01 23.38 10.22
C LEU A 263 1.28 23.41 11.07
N GLU A 264 2.45 23.34 10.43
CA GLU A 264 3.76 23.43 11.09
C GLU A 264 4.06 24.83 11.61
N THR A 265 3.63 25.88 10.86
CA THR A 265 3.85 27.27 11.25
C THR A 265 2.82 27.79 12.26
N MET A 266 1.72 27.06 12.46
CA MET A 266 0.76 27.38 13.51
C MET A 266 1.38 27.31 14.89
N THR A 267 1.15 28.32 15.71
CA THR A 267 1.49 28.26 17.12
C THR A 267 0.69 27.14 17.78
N PRO A 268 1.34 26.22 18.53
CA PRO A 268 0.62 25.20 19.27
C PRO A 268 -0.48 25.80 20.15
N LEU A 269 -1.63 25.14 20.20
CA LEU A 269 -2.74 25.62 21.00
C LEU A 269 -2.40 25.50 22.50
N PRO A 270 -2.85 26.45 23.33
CA PRO A 270 -2.47 26.50 24.74
C PRO A 270 -2.85 25.26 25.54
N GLN A 271 -3.93 24.60 25.13
CA GLN A 271 -4.41 23.38 25.78
C GLN A 271 -3.98 22.17 24.95
N PRO A 272 -3.22 21.21 25.54
CA PRO A 272 -2.74 20.03 24.84
C PRO A 272 -3.86 19.21 24.14
N GLU A 273 -5.01 19.09 24.80
CA GLU A 273 -6.18 18.39 24.25
C GLU A 273 -6.76 19.08 23.00
N GLN A 274 -6.59 20.39 22.86
CA GLN A 274 -6.99 21.13 21.66
C GLN A 274 -5.92 21.04 20.58
N ASP A 275 -4.64 21.11 20.94
CA ASP A 275 -3.51 20.96 20.02
C ASP A 275 -3.45 19.55 19.43
N ALA A 276 -4.03 18.55 20.10
CA ALA A 276 -4.16 17.18 19.61
C ALA A 276 -4.83 17.12 18.22
N TYR A 277 -5.78 17.99 17.93
CA TYR A 277 -6.46 18.03 16.63
C TYR A 277 -5.56 18.60 15.52
N ARG A 278 -4.71 19.57 15.84
CA ARG A 278 -3.68 20.06 14.91
C ARG A 278 -2.65 18.98 14.62
N LEU A 279 -2.16 18.29 15.64
CA LEU A 279 -1.24 17.16 15.52
C LEU A 279 -1.86 16.02 14.69
N TYR A 280 -3.13 15.71 14.90
CA TYR A 280 -3.86 14.75 14.10
C TYR A 280 -3.89 15.15 12.61
N ASN A 281 -4.21 16.41 12.28
CA ASN A 281 -4.22 16.87 10.89
C ASN A 281 -2.82 16.91 10.29
N LEU A 282 -1.75 17.17 11.06
CA LEU A 282 -0.36 16.98 10.63
C LEU A 282 -0.11 15.52 10.21
N GLY A 283 -0.57 14.57 11.02
CA GLY A 283 -0.53 13.14 10.67
C GLY A 283 -1.24 12.84 9.36
N VAL A 284 -2.45 13.38 9.15
CA VAL A 284 -3.21 13.20 7.90
C VAL A 284 -2.44 13.75 6.69
N VAL A 285 -1.85 14.92 6.80
CA VAL A 285 -1.11 15.55 5.70
C VAL A 285 0.17 14.77 5.39
N ASN A 286 0.92 14.37 6.40
CA ASN A 286 2.11 13.54 6.23
C ASN A 286 1.76 12.16 5.61
N GLU A 287 0.65 11.55 6.02
CA GLU A 287 0.13 10.32 5.42
C GLU A 287 -0.18 10.51 3.92
N ALA A 288 -0.88 11.61 3.58
CA ALA A 288 -1.21 11.92 2.19
C ALA A 288 0.03 12.13 1.31
N LEU A 289 1.04 12.86 1.82
CA LEU A 289 2.31 13.07 1.13
C LEU A 289 3.11 11.77 0.97
N GLY A 290 3.06 10.89 1.99
CA GLY A 290 3.65 9.56 1.92
C GLY A 290 3.03 8.72 0.80
N TYR A 291 1.70 8.69 0.70
CA TYR A 291 1.00 7.93 -0.33
C TYR A 291 1.17 8.50 -1.76
N GLN A 292 1.39 9.81 -1.88
CA GLN A 292 1.63 10.45 -3.17
C GLN A 292 3.08 10.31 -3.65
N SER A 293 4.01 10.00 -2.75
CA SER A 293 5.43 9.88 -3.11
C SER A 293 5.67 8.63 -3.99
N GLU A 294 6.40 8.81 -5.08
CA GLU A 294 6.88 7.70 -5.91
C GLU A 294 8.17 7.10 -5.35
N ASP A 295 8.95 7.87 -4.63
CA ASP A 295 10.16 7.43 -3.95
C ASP A 295 9.80 6.75 -2.62
N VAL A 296 10.12 5.46 -2.52
CA VAL A 296 9.83 4.63 -1.33
C VAL A 296 10.51 5.16 -0.07
N THR A 297 11.72 5.69 -0.18
CA THR A 297 12.46 6.25 0.97
C THR A 297 11.78 7.51 1.46
N LYS A 298 11.40 8.39 0.55
CA LYS A 298 10.66 9.62 0.86
C LYS A 298 9.27 9.31 1.40
N ALA A 299 8.56 8.35 0.80
CA ALA A 299 7.27 7.87 1.28
C ALA A 299 7.35 7.39 2.73
N ARG A 300 8.33 6.53 3.04
CA ARG A 300 8.55 6.02 4.40
C ARG A 300 8.82 7.14 5.40
N LYS A 301 9.60 8.15 5.02
CA LYS A 301 9.85 9.29 5.89
C LYS A 301 8.56 10.02 6.27
N TYR A 302 7.73 10.35 5.28
CA TYR A 302 6.44 11.00 5.55
C TYR A 302 5.50 10.12 6.39
N LEU A 303 5.45 8.82 6.12
CA LEU A 303 4.63 7.89 6.92
C LEU A 303 5.15 7.73 8.35
N GLN A 304 6.46 7.83 8.59
CA GLN A 304 7.04 7.87 9.93
C GLN A 304 6.66 9.15 10.67
N GLU A 305 6.72 10.31 10.02
CA GLU A 305 6.26 11.57 10.61
C GLU A 305 4.75 11.50 10.91
N ALA A 306 3.94 10.94 10.01
CA ALA A 306 2.51 10.71 10.26
C ALA A 306 2.27 9.85 11.51
N SER A 307 3.02 8.75 11.69
CA SER A 307 2.92 7.89 12.87
C SER A 307 3.27 8.64 14.15
N ILE A 308 4.32 9.48 14.11
CA ILE A 308 4.73 10.30 15.24
C ILE A 308 3.64 11.32 15.61
N ASP A 309 3.06 11.99 14.61
CA ASP A 309 2.06 13.02 14.83
C ASP A 309 0.72 12.45 15.33
N TYR A 310 0.29 11.31 14.80
CA TYR A 310 -0.86 10.58 15.35
C TYR A 310 -0.59 10.10 16.78
N GLY A 311 0.61 9.60 17.07
CA GLY A 311 1.03 9.23 18.42
C GLY A 311 0.93 10.39 19.40
N LYS A 312 1.48 11.56 19.05
CA LYS A 312 1.37 12.78 19.85
C LYS A 312 -0.08 13.22 20.05
N ALA A 313 -0.93 13.08 19.01
CA ALA A 313 -2.35 13.41 19.12
C ALA A 313 -3.07 12.48 20.12
N ILE A 314 -2.76 11.17 20.09
CA ILE A 314 -3.29 10.18 21.04
C ILE A 314 -2.83 10.50 22.44
N ASP A 315 -1.54 10.78 22.65
CA ASP A 315 -0.97 11.10 23.97
C ASP A 315 -1.60 12.36 24.57
N ALA A 316 -1.83 13.38 23.73
CA ALA A 316 -2.45 14.64 24.16
C ALA A 316 -3.95 14.49 24.45
N LYS A 317 -4.65 13.56 23.78
CA LYS A 317 -6.09 13.31 23.99
C LYS A 317 -6.46 11.83 23.83
N PRO A 318 -6.13 10.97 24.78
CA PRO A 318 -6.33 9.51 24.67
C PRO A 318 -7.80 9.08 24.64
N THR A 319 -8.74 9.96 25.01
CA THR A 319 -10.19 9.69 24.97
C THR A 319 -10.81 9.82 23.58
N GLU A 320 -10.06 10.38 22.60
CA GLU A 320 -10.57 10.61 21.24
C GLU A 320 -10.42 9.35 20.39
N LYS A 321 -11.54 8.65 20.19
CA LYS A 321 -11.55 7.35 19.47
C LYS A 321 -11.10 7.45 18.00
N ASN A 322 -11.30 8.61 17.38
CA ASN A 322 -10.96 8.81 15.97
C ASN A 322 -9.45 8.84 15.72
N PHE A 323 -8.61 8.99 16.75
CA PHE A 323 -7.15 8.98 16.61
C PHE A 323 -6.54 7.58 16.49
N LEU A 324 -7.22 6.54 16.98
CA LEU A 324 -6.68 5.18 17.02
C LEU A 324 -6.66 4.50 15.64
N GLN A 325 -7.71 4.68 14.85
CA GLN A 325 -7.82 4.04 13.53
C GLN A 325 -6.70 4.47 12.56
N PRO A 326 -6.37 5.76 12.43
CA PRO A 326 -5.24 6.22 11.62
C PRO A 326 -3.90 5.63 12.05
N GLN A 327 -3.63 5.53 13.35
CA GLN A 327 -2.40 4.92 13.85
C GLN A 327 -2.22 3.49 13.35
N THR A 328 -3.25 2.64 13.51
CA THR A 328 -3.21 1.24 13.03
C THR A 328 -3.02 1.17 11.51
N ARG A 329 -3.64 2.08 10.76
CA ARG A 329 -3.50 2.15 9.30
C ARG A 329 -2.08 2.51 8.88
N ILE A 330 -1.45 3.47 9.55
CA ILE A 330 -0.07 3.90 9.29
C ILE A 330 0.93 2.78 9.61
N ASP A 331 0.76 2.07 10.71
CA ASP A 331 1.63 0.96 11.07
C ASP A 331 1.62 -0.13 9.99
N THR A 332 0.44 -0.42 9.44
CA THR A 332 0.28 -1.33 8.30
C THR A 332 0.97 -0.78 7.04
N ALA A 333 0.81 0.50 6.74
CA ALA A 333 1.45 1.14 5.60
C ALA A 333 2.98 1.12 5.71
N LEU A 334 3.53 1.44 6.88
CA LEU A 334 4.97 1.39 7.14
C LEU A 334 5.56 -0.01 6.93
N ALA A 335 4.84 -1.06 7.36
CA ALA A 335 5.25 -2.45 7.12
C ALA A 335 5.29 -2.77 5.61
N HIS A 336 4.28 -2.34 4.84
CA HIS A 336 4.24 -2.51 3.38
C HIS A 336 5.40 -1.78 2.69
N TYR A 337 5.63 -0.51 3.02
CA TYR A 337 6.71 0.28 2.42
C TYR A 337 8.10 -0.19 2.83
N LYS A 338 8.24 -0.81 4.02
CA LYS A 338 9.48 -1.49 4.41
C LYS A 338 9.75 -2.67 3.49
N THR A 339 8.76 -3.55 3.30
CA THR A 339 8.87 -4.72 2.41
C THR A 339 9.22 -4.31 0.98
N LEU A 340 8.57 -3.26 0.45
CA LEU A 340 8.88 -2.71 -0.87
C LEU A 340 10.33 -2.21 -0.96
N GLY A 341 10.81 -1.48 0.05
CA GLY A 341 12.19 -1.03 0.09
C GLY A 341 13.19 -2.18 0.10
N ASP A 342 12.92 -3.23 0.88
CA ASP A 342 13.75 -4.42 0.95
C ASP A 342 13.76 -5.18 -0.41
N GLN A 343 12.63 -5.28 -1.11
CA GLN A 343 12.52 -5.87 -2.45
C GLN A 343 13.27 -5.07 -3.50
N MET A 344 13.14 -3.74 -3.48
CA MET A 344 13.87 -2.86 -4.41
C MET A 344 15.39 -2.95 -4.19
N ALA A 345 15.85 -3.01 -2.94
CA ALA A 345 17.25 -3.19 -2.61
C ALA A 345 17.79 -4.55 -3.10
N ALA A 346 17.01 -5.62 -2.91
CA ALA A 346 17.35 -6.95 -3.41
C ALA A 346 17.41 -6.98 -4.95
N SER A 347 16.44 -6.37 -5.63
CA SER A 347 16.42 -6.27 -7.09
C SER A 347 17.60 -5.47 -7.63
N ALA A 348 17.94 -4.35 -6.98
CA ALA A 348 19.12 -3.56 -7.34
C ALA A 348 20.42 -4.33 -7.16
N GLN A 349 20.53 -5.13 -6.09
CA GLN A 349 21.66 -6.02 -5.85
C GLN A 349 21.76 -7.10 -6.94
N HIS A 350 20.66 -7.74 -7.30
CA HIS A 350 20.63 -8.72 -8.41
C HIS A 350 20.99 -8.07 -9.75
N ALA A 351 20.48 -6.88 -10.04
CA ALA A 351 20.84 -6.14 -11.25
C ALA A 351 22.33 -5.74 -11.25
N ALA A 352 22.89 -5.35 -10.10
CA ALA A 352 24.31 -5.02 -9.96
C ALA A 352 25.20 -6.27 -10.14
N VAL A 353 24.78 -7.41 -9.63
CA VAL A 353 25.46 -8.70 -9.87
C VAL A 353 25.32 -9.16 -11.32
N ALA A 354 24.17 -8.97 -11.95
CA ALA A 354 23.96 -9.29 -13.38
C ALA A 354 24.65 -8.29 -14.31
N SER A 355 24.84 -7.05 -13.91
CA SER A 355 25.56 -5.99 -14.64
C SER A 355 27.01 -5.85 -14.20
N ALA A 356 27.44 -6.57 -13.15
CA ALA A 356 28.86 -6.75 -12.94
C ALA A 356 29.45 -7.31 -14.22
N PRO A 357 30.49 -6.70 -14.82
CA PRO A 357 31.11 -7.25 -16.00
C PRO A 357 31.32 -8.74 -15.74
N ALA A 358 30.71 -9.60 -16.58
CA ALA A 358 30.78 -11.04 -16.47
C ALA A 358 32.24 -11.34 -16.13
N ALA A 359 32.52 -11.89 -14.94
CA ALA A 359 33.85 -12.04 -14.38
C ALA A 359 34.73 -12.41 -15.55
N ASP A 360 35.69 -11.53 -15.90
CA ASP A 360 36.35 -11.52 -17.20
C ASP A 360 36.67 -12.97 -17.56
N ALA A 361 36.13 -13.42 -18.69
CA ALA A 361 36.25 -14.83 -19.04
C ALA A 361 37.73 -15.18 -18.99
N LEU A 362 38.09 -16.18 -18.21
CA LEU A 362 39.45 -16.56 -17.93
C LEU A 362 40.23 -16.67 -19.25
N THR A 363 41.28 -15.85 -19.42
CA THR A 363 42.06 -15.76 -20.63
C THR A 363 43.38 -16.50 -20.49
N ASN A 364 44.13 -16.64 -21.60
CA ASN A 364 45.51 -17.15 -21.54
C ASN A 364 46.39 -16.31 -20.63
N ALA A 365 46.22 -15.00 -20.61
CA ALA A 365 47.01 -14.10 -19.78
C ALA A 365 46.79 -14.37 -18.26
N ASP A 366 45.55 -14.66 -17.89
CA ASP A 366 45.20 -14.98 -16.49
C ASP A 366 45.84 -16.30 -16.05
N VAL A 367 45.77 -17.31 -16.92
CA VAL A 367 46.44 -18.62 -16.63
C VAL A 367 47.95 -18.48 -16.51
N ILE A 368 48.58 -17.68 -17.39
CA ILE A 368 50.02 -17.35 -17.30
C ILE A 368 50.33 -16.64 -16.00
N SER A 369 49.45 -15.68 -15.58
CA SER A 369 49.61 -14.95 -14.32
C SER A 369 49.53 -15.88 -13.09
N MET A 370 48.58 -16.85 -13.10
CA MET A 370 48.47 -17.85 -12.03
C MET A 370 49.70 -18.74 -11.93
N VAL A 371 50.26 -19.16 -13.06
CA VAL A 371 51.52 -19.94 -13.10
C VAL A 371 52.71 -19.11 -12.61
N ALA A 372 52.79 -17.83 -13.03
CA ALA A 372 53.82 -16.89 -12.57
C ALA A 372 53.72 -16.63 -11.08
N ALA A 373 52.53 -16.57 -10.51
CA ALA A 373 52.25 -16.47 -9.07
C ALA A 373 52.53 -17.77 -8.30
N LYS A 374 52.98 -18.82 -8.97
CA LYS A 374 53.28 -20.16 -8.40
C LYS A 374 52.09 -20.80 -7.67
N LEU A 375 50.85 -20.55 -8.15
CA LEU A 375 49.69 -21.28 -7.67
C LEU A 375 49.82 -22.76 -7.97
N ASP A 376 49.29 -23.60 -7.08
CA ASP A 376 49.30 -25.04 -7.26
C ASP A 376 48.55 -25.46 -8.53
N GLU A 377 49.10 -26.44 -9.28
CA GLU A 377 48.56 -26.92 -10.55
C GLU A 377 47.08 -27.37 -10.42
N ALA A 378 46.78 -28.07 -9.32
CA ALA A 378 45.40 -28.53 -9.06
C ALA A 378 44.43 -27.36 -8.91
N ASN A 379 44.77 -26.30 -8.23
CA ASN A 379 43.99 -25.12 -8.06
C ASN A 379 43.77 -24.36 -9.38
N ILE A 380 44.82 -24.28 -10.24
CA ILE A 380 44.69 -23.66 -11.57
C ILE A 380 43.70 -24.46 -12.44
N ILE A 381 43.80 -25.79 -12.44
CA ILE A 381 42.94 -26.68 -13.19
C ILE A 381 41.48 -26.55 -12.69
N ASP A 382 41.28 -26.53 -11.38
CA ASP A 382 39.97 -26.36 -10.78
C ASP A 382 39.34 -25.00 -11.18
N THR A 383 40.12 -23.92 -11.14
CA THR A 383 39.68 -22.57 -11.60
C THR A 383 39.30 -22.61 -13.08
N ILE A 384 40.06 -23.27 -13.95
CA ILE A 384 39.74 -23.40 -15.36
C ILE A 384 38.42 -24.18 -15.56
N GLN A 385 38.17 -25.21 -14.79
CA GLN A 385 36.95 -26.01 -14.89
C GLN A 385 35.69 -25.28 -14.47
N HIS A 386 35.77 -24.43 -13.44
CA HIS A 386 34.61 -23.75 -12.84
C HIS A 386 34.39 -22.31 -13.33
N SER A 387 35.35 -21.69 -14.06
CA SER A 387 35.22 -20.38 -14.62
C SER A 387 34.64 -20.35 -16.03
N THR A 388 33.98 -19.26 -16.42
CA THR A 388 33.75 -18.95 -17.82
C THR A 388 35.11 -18.67 -18.47
N ALA A 389 35.40 -19.25 -19.64
CA ALA A 389 36.73 -19.12 -20.25
C ALA A 389 36.68 -18.71 -21.72
N LYS A 390 37.65 -17.89 -22.13
CA LYS A 390 37.86 -17.49 -23.51
C LYS A 390 39.33 -17.65 -23.86
N PHE A 391 39.70 -18.92 -24.09
CA PHE A 391 41.11 -19.28 -24.38
C PHE A 391 41.42 -19.12 -25.86
N ASP A 392 42.56 -18.49 -26.18
CA ASP A 392 43.20 -18.52 -27.49
C ASP A 392 44.06 -19.79 -27.59
N LEU A 393 43.56 -20.84 -28.24
CA LEU A 393 44.25 -22.09 -28.48
C LEU A 393 44.83 -22.18 -29.90
N SER A 394 44.91 -21.07 -30.64
CA SER A 394 45.64 -20.99 -31.92
C SER A 394 47.13 -21.29 -31.71
N ALA A 395 47.88 -21.51 -32.81
CA ALA A 395 49.32 -21.74 -32.72
C ALA A 395 50.03 -20.60 -31.99
N LYS A 396 49.61 -19.34 -32.16
CA LYS A 396 50.13 -18.17 -31.45
C LYS A 396 49.81 -18.26 -29.95
N GLY A 397 48.56 -18.50 -29.59
CA GLY A 397 48.18 -18.66 -28.20
C GLY A 397 48.87 -19.76 -27.46
N GLN A 398 49.13 -20.90 -28.13
CA GLN A 398 49.92 -22.01 -27.55
C GLN A 398 51.39 -21.65 -27.35
N ILE A 399 52.01 -20.87 -28.26
CA ILE A 399 53.39 -20.33 -28.10
C ILE A 399 53.44 -19.39 -26.89
N ASP A 400 52.44 -18.55 -26.70
CA ASP A 400 52.41 -17.62 -25.59
C ASP A 400 52.23 -18.33 -24.23
N LEU A 401 51.39 -19.39 -24.20
CA LEU A 401 51.27 -20.27 -23.03
C LEU A 401 52.61 -20.98 -22.69
N ALA A 402 53.30 -21.50 -23.73
CA ALA A 402 54.62 -22.14 -23.55
C ALA A 402 55.66 -21.15 -23.02
N LYS A 403 55.70 -19.91 -23.54
CA LYS A 403 56.57 -18.82 -23.03
C LYS A 403 56.23 -18.48 -21.58
N GLY A 404 54.97 -18.57 -21.18
CA GLY A 404 54.52 -18.37 -19.82
C GLY A 404 54.74 -19.58 -18.87
N ASN A 405 55.51 -20.60 -19.31
CA ASN A 405 55.78 -21.82 -18.56
C ASN A 405 54.53 -22.58 -18.11
N VAL A 406 53.41 -22.45 -18.85
CA VAL A 406 52.20 -23.23 -18.61
C VAL A 406 52.44 -24.67 -18.99
N ASN A 407 52.27 -25.58 -18.05
CA ASN A 407 52.54 -26.99 -18.27
C ASN A 407 51.45 -27.68 -19.14
N GLY A 408 51.79 -28.89 -19.69
CA GLY A 408 50.91 -29.58 -20.61
C GLY A 408 49.56 -30.04 -20.00
N ARG A 409 49.48 -30.26 -18.68
CA ARG A 409 48.23 -30.64 -18.00
C ARG A 409 47.26 -29.47 -17.90
N ILE A 410 47.75 -28.28 -17.58
CA ILE A 410 46.95 -27.04 -17.57
C ILE A 410 46.42 -26.73 -18.98
N ILE A 411 47.28 -26.84 -20.02
CA ILE A 411 46.89 -26.67 -21.43
C ILE A 411 45.84 -27.71 -21.84
N ALA A 412 45.92 -28.95 -21.34
CA ALA A 412 44.93 -29.99 -21.61
C ALA A 412 43.57 -29.63 -20.97
N ALA A 413 43.55 -29.12 -19.72
CA ALA A 413 42.35 -28.64 -19.07
C ALA A 413 41.71 -27.47 -19.83
N MET A 414 42.51 -26.50 -20.30
CA MET A 414 42.02 -25.38 -21.14
C MET A 414 41.38 -25.89 -22.45
N LYS A 415 41.99 -26.90 -23.12
CA LYS A 415 41.42 -27.51 -24.33
C LYS A 415 40.11 -28.22 -24.05
N THR A 416 40.01 -28.93 -22.93
CA THR A 416 38.77 -29.61 -22.53
C THR A 416 37.67 -28.61 -22.25
N LYS A 417 37.96 -27.53 -21.53
CA LYS A 417 36.98 -26.48 -21.22
C LYS A 417 36.49 -25.76 -22.48
N ALA A 418 37.41 -25.41 -23.39
CA ALA A 418 37.06 -24.73 -24.65
C ALA A 418 36.19 -25.57 -25.61
N ARG A 419 36.23 -26.91 -25.47
CA ARG A 419 35.38 -27.83 -26.27
C ARG A 419 33.99 -28.03 -25.65
N ALA A 420 33.85 -27.74 -24.36
CA ALA A 420 32.60 -27.91 -23.60
C ALA A 420 31.70 -26.65 -23.63
N GLN A 421 32.21 -25.54 -24.16
CA GLN A 421 31.50 -24.28 -24.41
C GLN A 421 31.05 -24.21 -25.86
#